data_0f342127711c9566e115f56d7a5507c1
#
_entry.id   0f342127711c9566e115f56d7a5507c1
#
_cell.length_a   1.000
_cell.length_b   1.000
_cell.length_c   1.000
_cell.angle_alpha   90.00
_cell.angle_beta   90.00
_cell.angle_gamma   90.00
#
_symmetry.space_group_name_H-M   'P 1'
#
loop_
_entity.id
_entity.type
_entity.pdbx_description
1 polymer ?
#
loop_
_entity_poly.entity_id
_entity_poly.type
_entity_poly.pdbx_seq_one_letter_code
_entity_poly.pdbx_strand_id
1 'polypeptide(L)'
;MLTAFVNAFRTPDLRRKLLFVLLIIVIFRAGSQIPAPGVHVSNVEKCIKVVEEGSNASLYSLVNLFSGGALLQLTIFALGIMPYITASIILQLLVVVIPRLEALKKEGQAGQTKITQYTRYLTLGLAVLQATGIVALARTGNLLQGCDATQFPLLHSNDTTTFLVLVVTMTAGTAVIMWLGELITERGVGNGMSILIFTQVVATFPASLWQVKISQGWWTFGIVVVIGLVLVAAVIFIEQAQRRIPVQYARRMVGRKMFGGSSTYIPLKVNQAGIIPVIFASSLLYLPAMAVQFNQENPNKFIRLVNEYLVDQGHPVHMAAYFGLIIFFTYFYVSITFNPQEVADNMKKYGGFIPGIRAGKPTQDYLSYVLSRITLPGALYLGLISLVPLIAFVLIDANQNFPFGGTSILIMVGVALDTVKQIESQLQQRNYEGFLR
;
A
#
# COMPACT_ATOMS: atom_id res chain seq x y z
N MET A 1 11.26 5.62 -20.36
CA MET A 1 10.79 6.18 -19.09
C MET A 1 11.25 7.63 -18.85
N LEU A 2 12.55 7.97 -18.86
CA LEU A 2 13.01 9.36 -18.69
C LEU A 2 12.48 10.31 -19.77
N THR A 3 12.45 9.88 -21.02
CA THR A 3 11.88 10.64 -22.15
C THR A 3 10.37 10.90 -21.99
N ALA A 4 9.62 9.94 -21.45
CA ALA A 4 8.19 10.11 -21.17
C ALA A 4 7.96 11.19 -20.08
N PHE A 5 8.79 11.20 -19.04
CA PHE A 5 8.74 12.23 -17.98
C PHE A 5 9.03 13.64 -18.53
N VAL A 6 10.08 13.78 -19.34
CA VAL A 6 10.43 15.07 -19.97
C VAL A 6 9.31 15.54 -20.88
N ASN A 7 8.71 14.65 -21.70
CA ASN A 7 7.60 14.98 -22.59
C ASN A 7 6.32 15.30 -21.81
N ALA A 8 6.09 14.69 -20.64
CA ALA A 8 4.96 15.00 -19.78
C ALA A 8 5.02 16.46 -19.26
N PHE A 9 6.21 16.95 -18.88
CA PHE A 9 6.39 18.35 -18.46
C PHE A 9 6.27 19.35 -19.62
N ARG A 10 6.53 18.94 -20.86
CA ARG A 10 6.35 19.78 -22.05
C ARG A 10 4.88 19.94 -22.43
N THR A 11 4.02 19.00 -22.07
CA THR A 11 2.58 19.02 -22.38
C THR A 11 1.82 19.85 -21.34
N PRO A 12 1.17 20.98 -21.67
CA PRO A 12 0.65 21.93 -20.69
C PRO A 12 -0.41 21.34 -19.74
N ASP A 13 -1.29 20.46 -20.21
CA ASP A 13 -2.32 19.86 -19.35
C ASP A 13 -1.74 18.80 -18.39
N LEU A 14 -0.79 17.99 -18.88
CA LEU A 14 -0.14 17.00 -18.04
C LEU A 14 0.74 17.69 -16.98
N ARG A 15 1.40 18.78 -17.35
CA ARG A 15 2.15 19.63 -16.44
C ARG A 15 1.26 20.18 -15.32
N ARG A 16 0.05 20.68 -15.66
CA ARG A 16 -0.92 21.17 -14.65
C ARG A 16 -1.33 20.07 -13.69
N LYS A 17 -1.63 18.87 -14.19
CA LYS A 17 -1.97 17.71 -13.36
C LYS A 17 -0.81 17.28 -12.44
N LEU A 18 0.43 17.23 -12.95
CA LEU A 18 1.62 16.89 -12.17
C LEU A 18 1.91 17.95 -11.10
N LEU A 19 1.83 19.24 -11.44
CA LEU A 19 1.99 20.32 -10.48
C LEU A 19 0.91 20.29 -9.39
N PHE A 20 -0.32 19.92 -9.74
CA PHE A 20 -1.41 19.73 -8.78
C PHE A 20 -1.12 18.59 -7.81
N VAL A 21 -0.62 17.43 -8.30
CA VAL A 21 -0.20 16.31 -7.45
C VAL A 21 0.93 16.73 -6.52
N LEU A 22 1.94 17.44 -7.02
CA LEU A 22 3.05 17.95 -6.21
C LEU A 22 2.55 18.92 -5.11
N LEU A 23 1.63 19.81 -5.44
CA LEU A 23 1.02 20.73 -4.47
C LEU A 23 0.33 19.94 -3.33
N ILE A 24 -0.46 18.92 -3.67
CA ILE A 24 -1.12 18.09 -2.65
C ILE A 24 -0.09 17.34 -1.79
N ILE A 25 0.99 16.82 -2.40
CA ILE A 25 2.08 16.17 -1.65
C ILE A 25 2.70 17.14 -0.64
N VAL A 26 2.94 18.38 -1.04
CA VAL A 26 3.48 19.42 -0.13
C VAL A 26 2.51 19.71 1.01
N ILE A 27 1.21 19.87 0.72
CA ILE A 27 0.18 20.10 1.75
C ILE A 27 0.14 18.91 2.73
N PHE A 28 0.16 17.69 2.19
CA PHE A 28 0.14 16.47 2.99
C PHE A 28 1.38 16.37 3.90
N ARG A 29 2.57 16.66 3.38
CA ARG A 29 3.81 16.67 4.19
C ARG A 29 3.83 17.79 5.23
N ALA A 30 3.32 18.97 4.90
CA ALA A 30 3.18 20.05 5.88
C ALA A 30 2.25 19.64 7.03
N GLY A 31 1.09 19.06 6.73
CA GLY A 31 0.16 18.58 7.75
C GLY A 31 0.71 17.45 8.62
N SER A 32 1.61 16.61 8.08
CA SER A 32 2.27 15.55 8.86
C SER A 32 3.35 16.06 9.83
N GLN A 33 3.70 17.34 9.78
CA GLN A 33 4.63 17.99 10.72
C GLN A 33 3.92 18.85 11.78
N ILE A 34 2.60 19.09 11.62
CA ILE A 34 1.85 19.91 12.55
C ILE A 34 1.42 19.05 13.74
N PRO A 35 1.88 19.31 14.97
CA PRO A 35 1.50 18.52 16.14
C PRO A 35 0.01 18.71 16.45
N ALA A 36 -0.63 17.67 16.99
CA ALA A 36 -2.01 17.78 17.42
C ALA A 36 -2.12 18.66 18.68
N PRO A 37 -3.24 19.39 18.86
CA PRO A 37 -3.42 20.27 19.99
C PRO A 37 -3.41 19.48 21.32
N GLY A 38 -2.64 19.95 22.29
CA GLY A 38 -2.51 19.30 23.60
C GLY A 38 -1.34 18.30 23.73
N VAL A 39 -0.48 18.19 22.72
CA VAL A 39 0.72 17.35 22.74
C VAL A 39 1.97 18.15 23.14
N HIS A 40 2.77 17.59 24.04
CA HIS A 40 4.07 18.14 24.44
C HIS A 40 5.17 17.75 23.45
N VAL A 41 5.40 18.56 22.41
CA VAL A 41 6.37 18.27 21.32
C VAL A 41 7.76 17.98 21.85
N SER A 42 8.28 18.79 22.80
CA SER A 42 9.65 18.61 23.33
C SER A 42 9.83 17.29 24.08
N ASN A 43 8.81 16.82 24.78
CA ASN A 43 8.86 15.55 25.48
C ASN A 43 8.74 14.38 24.51
N VAL A 44 7.90 14.51 23.48
CA VAL A 44 7.78 13.53 22.40
C VAL A 44 9.12 13.35 21.67
N GLU A 45 9.82 14.41 21.31
CA GLU A 45 11.15 14.33 20.66
C GLU A 45 12.20 13.63 21.54
N LYS A 46 12.20 13.92 22.83
CA LYS A 46 13.10 13.26 23.79
C LYS A 46 12.79 11.76 23.90
N CYS A 47 11.49 11.41 24.01
CA CYS A 47 11.05 10.03 24.07
C CYS A 47 11.36 9.26 22.77
N ILE A 48 11.23 9.86 21.59
CA ILE A 48 11.59 9.25 20.32
C ILE A 48 13.08 8.85 20.32
N LYS A 49 13.97 9.74 20.78
CA LYS A 49 15.42 9.43 20.86
C LYS A 49 15.70 8.25 21.77
N VAL A 50 15.04 8.18 22.93
CA VAL A 50 15.18 7.06 23.87
C VAL A 50 14.67 5.74 23.27
N VAL A 51 13.56 5.77 22.53
CA VAL A 51 12.97 4.60 21.86
C VAL A 51 13.83 4.12 20.70
N GLU A 52 14.41 5.02 19.92
CA GLU A 52 15.33 4.69 18.80
C GLU A 52 16.61 3.98 19.30
N GLU A 53 17.03 4.23 20.54
CA GLU A 53 18.18 3.57 21.19
C GLU A 53 17.79 2.27 21.90
N GLY A 54 16.50 1.96 22.07
CA GLY A 54 15.98 0.83 22.83
C GLY A 54 15.68 -0.42 21.99
N SER A 55 15.47 -1.56 22.69
CA SER A 55 15.22 -2.89 22.08
C SER A 55 13.85 -3.06 21.42
N ASN A 56 12.90 -2.14 21.63
CA ASN A 56 11.50 -2.23 21.14
C ASN A 56 11.23 -1.44 19.86
N ALA A 57 12.27 -1.00 19.15
CA ALA A 57 12.16 -0.18 17.95
C ALA A 57 11.38 -0.85 16.79
N SER A 58 11.15 -2.21 16.78
CA SER A 58 10.57 -2.95 15.64
C SER A 58 9.11 -2.63 15.34
N LEU A 59 8.27 -2.58 16.35
CA LEU A 59 6.84 -2.24 16.21
C LEU A 59 6.65 -0.80 15.76
N TYR A 60 7.44 0.10 16.35
CA TYR A 60 7.38 1.53 16.01
C TYR A 60 7.87 1.81 14.59
N SER A 61 8.83 1.05 14.09
CA SER A 61 9.36 1.19 12.73
C SER A 61 8.29 0.89 11.67
N LEU A 62 7.47 -0.16 11.83
CA LEU A 62 6.36 -0.46 10.92
C LEU A 62 5.29 0.64 10.93
N VAL A 63 4.87 1.05 12.14
CA VAL A 63 3.86 2.09 12.27
C VAL A 63 4.38 3.42 11.74
N ASN A 64 5.64 3.73 11.99
CA ASN A 64 6.31 4.91 11.49
C ASN A 64 6.41 4.92 9.96
N LEU A 65 6.65 3.76 9.35
CA LEU A 65 6.70 3.62 7.90
C LEU A 65 5.38 4.03 7.23
N PHE A 66 4.24 3.56 7.76
CA PHE A 66 2.92 3.85 7.21
C PHE A 66 2.37 5.22 7.59
N SER A 67 2.86 5.84 8.65
CA SER A 67 2.50 7.21 9.05
C SER A 67 3.48 8.28 8.54
N GLY A 68 4.63 7.87 7.98
CA GLY A 68 5.66 8.79 7.50
C GLY A 68 6.29 9.65 8.59
N GLY A 69 6.38 9.14 9.84
CA GLY A 69 6.87 9.85 11.01
C GLY A 69 5.81 10.58 11.82
N ALA A 70 4.59 10.72 11.27
CA ALA A 70 3.53 11.52 11.86
C ALA A 70 2.96 10.92 13.17
N LEU A 71 2.93 9.58 13.30
CA LEU A 71 2.39 8.93 14.49
C LEU A 71 3.27 9.14 15.71
N LEU A 72 4.57 8.96 15.58
CA LEU A 72 5.51 9.13 16.67
C LEU A 72 5.49 10.58 17.21
N GLN A 73 5.25 11.54 16.33
CA GLN A 73 5.14 12.96 16.68
C GLN A 73 3.73 13.37 17.15
N LEU A 74 2.75 12.44 17.17
CA LEU A 74 1.36 12.70 17.49
C LEU A 74 0.79 13.92 16.73
N THR A 75 1.03 13.96 15.41
CA THR A 75 0.58 15.05 14.55
C THR A 75 -0.89 14.92 14.18
N ILE A 76 -1.45 15.94 13.53
CA ILE A 76 -2.83 15.92 13.01
C ILE A 76 -3.04 14.73 12.06
N PHE A 77 -2.01 14.36 11.29
CA PHE A 77 -2.05 13.23 10.36
C PHE A 77 -1.43 11.94 10.93
N ALA A 78 -1.42 11.78 12.26
CA ALA A 78 -0.80 10.65 12.96
C ALA A 78 -1.29 9.29 12.47
N LEU A 79 -2.58 9.12 12.20
CA LEU A 79 -3.13 7.87 11.67
C LEU A 79 -2.74 7.60 10.22
N GLY A 80 -2.30 8.63 9.50
CA GLY A 80 -1.96 8.52 8.10
C GLY A 80 -3.13 8.01 7.26
N ILE A 81 -2.80 7.20 6.25
CA ILE A 81 -3.76 6.61 5.30
C ILE A 81 -4.27 5.21 5.74
N MET A 82 -3.74 4.66 6.84
CA MET A 82 -4.02 3.29 7.28
C MET A 82 -5.52 2.98 7.47
N PRO A 83 -6.35 3.84 8.11
CA PRO A 83 -7.78 3.58 8.27
C PRO A 83 -8.51 3.42 6.93
N TYR A 84 -8.12 4.21 5.92
CA TYR A 84 -8.71 4.13 4.59
C TYR A 84 -8.30 2.83 3.86
N ILE A 85 -7.04 2.44 3.94
CA ILE A 85 -6.56 1.19 3.35
C ILE A 85 -7.31 0.02 3.95
N THR A 86 -7.39 -0.05 5.29
CA THR A 86 -8.09 -1.11 6.00
C THR A 86 -9.58 -1.15 5.63
N ALA A 87 -10.24 0.00 5.56
CA ALA A 87 -11.64 0.11 5.13
C ALA A 87 -11.86 -0.37 3.70
N SER A 88 -10.98 0.04 2.78
CA SER A 88 -11.04 -0.38 1.37
C SER A 88 -10.86 -1.89 1.22
N ILE A 89 -9.94 -2.48 1.98
CA ILE A 89 -9.70 -3.92 2.04
C ILE A 89 -10.95 -4.65 2.52
N ILE A 90 -11.49 -4.23 3.68
CA ILE A 90 -12.68 -4.84 4.27
C ILE A 90 -13.84 -4.79 3.29
N LEU A 91 -14.07 -3.65 2.62
CA LEU A 91 -15.14 -3.55 1.63
C LEU A 91 -14.91 -4.40 0.39
N GLN A 92 -13.68 -4.50 -0.11
CA GLN A 92 -13.38 -5.41 -1.23
C GLN A 92 -13.67 -6.87 -0.87
N LEU A 93 -13.37 -7.29 0.37
CA LEU A 93 -13.73 -8.62 0.86
C LEU A 93 -15.25 -8.78 0.98
N LEU A 94 -15.94 -7.78 1.54
CA LEU A 94 -17.39 -7.81 1.70
C LEU A 94 -18.15 -7.82 0.37
N VAL A 95 -17.63 -7.18 -0.67
CA VAL A 95 -18.21 -7.23 -2.03
C VAL A 95 -18.29 -8.64 -2.58
N VAL A 96 -17.37 -9.54 -2.19
CA VAL A 96 -17.38 -10.94 -2.62
C VAL A 96 -18.36 -11.78 -1.80
N VAL A 97 -18.51 -11.47 -0.50
CA VAL A 97 -19.33 -12.25 0.43
C VAL A 97 -20.80 -11.81 0.41
N ILE A 98 -21.06 -10.52 0.21
CA ILE A 98 -22.40 -9.94 0.28
C ILE A 98 -22.99 -9.76 -1.12
N PRO A 99 -24.04 -10.53 -1.53
CA PRO A 99 -24.63 -10.45 -2.88
C PRO A 99 -25.13 -9.07 -3.28
N ARG A 100 -25.59 -8.25 -2.32
CA ARG A 100 -26.02 -6.87 -2.58
C ARG A 100 -24.86 -5.95 -3.02
N LEU A 101 -23.68 -6.12 -2.42
CA LEU A 101 -22.49 -5.35 -2.80
C LEU A 101 -21.93 -5.84 -4.13
N GLU A 102 -22.00 -7.14 -4.41
CA GLU A 102 -21.65 -7.70 -5.72
C GLU A 102 -22.56 -7.16 -6.83
N ALA A 103 -23.86 -7.07 -6.58
CA ALA A 103 -24.82 -6.47 -7.52
C ALA A 103 -24.47 -4.99 -7.80
N LEU A 104 -24.14 -4.21 -6.76
CA LEU A 104 -23.69 -2.82 -6.93
C LEU A 104 -22.42 -2.74 -7.78
N LYS A 105 -21.45 -3.65 -7.60
CA LYS A 105 -20.24 -3.67 -8.45
C LYS A 105 -20.58 -3.91 -9.93
N LYS A 106 -21.60 -4.72 -10.22
CA LYS A 106 -22.09 -5.00 -11.58
C LYS A 106 -22.85 -3.83 -12.21
N GLU A 107 -23.38 -2.89 -11.41
CA GLU A 107 -24.04 -1.66 -11.91
C GLU A 107 -23.04 -0.65 -12.56
N GLY A 108 -21.74 -0.93 -12.55
CA GLY A 108 -20.71 -0.08 -13.15
C GLY A 108 -20.43 1.19 -12.34
N GLN A 109 -20.31 2.35 -13.00
CA GLN A 109 -19.91 3.62 -12.38
C GLN A 109 -20.83 4.07 -11.23
N ALA A 110 -22.13 3.91 -11.35
CA ALA A 110 -23.09 4.30 -10.31
C ALA A 110 -22.93 3.44 -9.05
N GLY A 111 -22.74 2.14 -9.21
CA GLY A 111 -22.48 1.23 -8.10
C GLY A 111 -21.12 1.47 -7.44
N GLN A 112 -20.09 1.76 -8.25
CA GLN A 112 -18.75 2.08 -7.73
C GLN A 112 -18.77 3.35 -6.85
N THR A 113 -19.55 4.36 -7.22
CA THR A 113 -19.70 5.58 -6.38
C THR A 113 -20.30 5.25 -5.02
N LYS A 114 -21.31 4.35 -4.96
CA LYS A 114 -21.89 3.91 -3.68
C LYS A 114 -20.90 3.10 -2.84
N ILE A 115 -20.12 2.21 -3.45
CA ILE A 115 -19.07 1.44 -2.76
C ILE A 115 -18.03 2.40 -2.18
N THR A 116 -17.59 3.40 -2.92
CA THR A 116 -16.66 4.43 -2.43
C THR A 116 -17.26 5.20 -1.25
N GLN A 117 -18.56 5.51 -1.27
CA GLN A 117 -19.23 6.16 -0.15
C GLN A 117 -19.24 5.28 1.12
N TYR A 118 -19.49 3.98 0.99
CA TYR A 118 -19.38 3.03 2.12
C TYR A 118 -17.94 2.94 2.63
N THR A 119 -16.94 2.98 1.74
CA THR A 119 -15.52 3.04 2.14
C THR A 119 -15.25 4.27 3.00
N ARG A 120 -15.76 5.44 2.63
CA ARG A 120 -15.60 6.68 3.41
C ARG A 120 -16.19 6.55 4.82
N TYR A 121 -17.41 6.04 4.95
CA TYR A 121 -18.04 5.85 6.27
C TYR A 121 -17.27 4.85 7.13
N LEU A 122 -16.85 3.72 6.55
CA LEU A 122 -16.08 2.72 7.27
C LEU A 122 -14.71 3.27 7.68
N THR A 123 -14.07 4.08 6.82
CA THR A 123 -12.80 4.75 7.12
C THR A 123 -12.92 5.65 8.34
N LEU A 124 -13.97 6.48 8.42
CA LEU A 124 -14.19 7.35 9.56
C LEU A 124 -14.43 6.56 10.85
N GLY A 125 -15.24 5.48 10.78
CA GLY A 125 -15.47 4.60 11.93
C GLY A 125 -14.16 3.95 12.43
N LEU A 126 -13.34 3.42 11.52
CA LEU A 126 -12.04 2.85 11.88
C LEU A 126 -11.06 3.90 12.38
N ALA A 127 -11.08 5.11 11.81
CA ALA A 127 -10.23 6.21 12.25
C ALA A 127 -10.55 6.61 13.71
N VAL A 128 -11.83 6.70 14.08
CA VAL A 128 -12.23 6.95 15.47
C VAL A 128 -11.74 5.85 16.41
N LEU A 129 -11.90 4.58 16.04
CA LEU A 129 -11.43 3.45 16.84
C LEU A 129 -9.91 3.48 17.02
N GLN A 130 -9.16 3.67 15.93
CA GLN A 130 -7.69 3.72 15.99
C GLN A 130 -7.20 4.97 16.75
N ALA A 131 -7.80 6.15 16.53
CA ALA A 131 -7.49 7.37 17.25
C ALA A 131 -7.70 7.19 18.76
N THR A 132 -8.86 6.63 19.15
CA THR A 132 -9.18 6.34 20.54
C THR A 132 -8.12 5.43 21.17
N GLY A 133 -7.71 4.40 20.46
CA GLY A 133 -6.66 3.49 20.91
C GLY A 133 -5.31 4.17 21.11
N ILE A 134 -4.85 4.93 20.11
CA ILE A 134 -3.55 5.61 20.18
C ILE A 134 -3.53 6.68 21.27
N VAL A 135 -4.60 7.47 21.40
CA VAL A 135 -4.69 8.51 22.44
C VAL A 135 -4.79 7.89 23.83
N ALA A 136 -5.47 6.74 24.00
CA ALA A 136 -5.50 5.99 25.25
C ALA A 136 -4.08 5.50 25.63
N LEU A 137 -3.32 4.94 24.68
CA LEU A 137 -1.92 4.54 24.89
C LEU A 137 -0.99 5.73 25.19
N ALA A 138 -1.22 6.87 24.53
CA ALA A 138 -0.48 8.10 24.83
C ALA A 138 -0.76 8.63 26.25
N ARG A 139 -2.02 8.49 26.73
CA ARG A 139 -2.42 8.88 28.07
C ARG A 139 -1.81 8.00 29.16
N THR A 140 -1.71 6.68 28.93
CA THR A 140 -1.11 5.75 29.87
C THR A 140 0.42 5.76 29.83
N GLY A 141 1.04 6.46 28.85
CA GLY A 141 2.48 6.46 28.62
C GLY A 141 3.02 5.21 27.93
N ASN A 142 2.15 4.25 27.63
CA ASN A 142 2.54 2.99 26.98
C ASN A 142 2.69 3.11 25.45
N LEU A 143 2.47 4.29 24.88
CA LEU A 143 2.63 4.52 23.44
C LEU A 143 4.10 4.42 23.01
N LEU A 144 5.02 4.94 23.83
CA LEU A 144 6.45 4.94 23.58
C LEU A 144 7.14 4.12 24.69
N GLN A 145 7.27 2.82 24.48
CA GLN A 145 7.88 1.91 25.45
C GLN A 145 9.36 2.28 25.69
N GLY A 146 9.73 2.39 26.96
CA GLY A 146 11.06 2.83 27.35
C GLY A 146 11.12 4.29 27.80
N CYS A 147 10.01 5.02 27.71
CA CYS A 147 9.90 6.39 28.20
C CYS A 147 8.99 6.45 29.42
N ASP A 148 9.50 6.92 30.55
CA ASP A 148 8.73 7.06 31.78
C ASP A 148 7.69 8.20 31.62
N ALA A 149 6.41 7.84 31.63
CA ALA A 149 5.29 8.78 31.51
C ALA A 149 5.24 9.82 32.65
N THR A 150 5.85 9.50 33.79
CA THR A 150 5.95 10.40 34.95
C THR A 150 7.00 11.48 34.77
N GLN A 151 8.10 11.18 34.06
CA GLN A 151 9.19 12.14 33.80
C GLN A 151 8.94 12.94 32.52
N PHE A 152 8.34 12.31 31.51
CA PHE A 152 8.07 12.91 30.20
C PHE A 152 6.62 12.74 29.79
N PRO A 153 5.66 13.50 30.38
CA PRO A 153 4.27 13.42 29.97
C PRO A 153 4.12 13.83 28.51
N LEU A 154 3.50 12.95 27.70
CA LEU A 154 3.28 13.20 26.27
C LEU A 154 2.17 14.23 26.04
N LEU A 155 1.22 14.32 26.97
CA LEU A 155 0.05 15.22 26.91
C LEU A 155 0.17 16.32 27.96
N HIS A 156 -0.35 17.51 27.63
CA HIS A 156 -0.38 18.66 28.56
C HIS A 156 -1.30 18.43 29.75
N SER A 157 -2.44 17.77 29.53
CA SER A 157 -3.38 17.40 30.56
C SER A 157 -4.03 16.05 30.27
N ASN A 158 -4.32 15.28 31.34
CA ASN A 158 -4.99 13.99 31.22
C ASN A 158 -6.53 14.11 31.28
N ASP A 159 -7.06 15.28 30.95
CA ASP A 159 -8.49 15.54 30.96
C ASP A 159 -9.24 14.85 29.82
N THR A 160 -10.52 14.54 30.07
CA THR A 160 -11.41 13.95 29.07
C THR A 160 -11.62 14.88 27.87
N THR A 161 -11.55 16.19 28.08
CA THR A 161 -11.62 17.18 27.00
C THR A 161 -10.45 17.10 26.06
N THR A 162 -9.21 17.00 26.57
CA THR A 162 -8.00 16.82 25.75
C THR A 162 -8.06 15.51 24.98
N PHE A 163 -8.53 14.44 25.61
CA PHE A 163 -8.74 13.15 24.96
C PHE A 163 -9.69 13.26 23.76
N LEU A 164 -10.86 13.86 23.94
CA LEU A 164 -11.85 14.04 22.87
C LEU A 164 -11.33 14.93 21.74
N VAL A 165 -10.67 16.04 22.07
CA VAL A 165 -10.06 16.94 21.08
C VAL A 165 -9.03 16.21 20.23
N LEU A 166 -8.16 15.41 20.83
CA LEU A 166 -7.16 14.62 20.11
C LEU A 166 -7.79 13.59 19.18
N VAL A 167 -8.78 12.81 19.68
CA VAL A 167 -9.49 11.82 18.85
C VAL A 167 -10.18 12.48 17.66
N VAL A 168 -10.89 13.58 17.88
CA VAL A 168 -11.56 14.33 16.80
C VAL A 168 -10.54 14.91 15.82
N THR A 169 -9.43 15.47 16.31
CA THR A 169 -8.40 16.06 15.47
C THR A 169 -7.73 15.01 14.57
N MET A 170 -7.34 13.86 15.11
CA MET A 170 -6.74 12.79 14.34
C MET A 170 -7.71 12.18 13.34
N THR A 171 -8.98 12.02 13.71
CA THR A 171 -10.04 11.54 12.81
C THR A 171 -10.29 12.54 11.67
N ALA A 172 -10.36 13.83 11.99
CA ALA A 172 -10.48 14.88 10.99
C ALA A 172 -9.27 14.92 10.06
N GLY A 173 -8.06 14.70 10.60
CA GLY A 173 -6.84 14.55 9.80
C GLY A 173 -6.92 13.41 8.79
N THR A 174 -7.42 12.25 9.21
CA THR A 174 -7.65 11.10 8.29
C THR A 174 -8.69 11.44 7.21
N ALA A 175 -9.77 12.15 7.57
CA ALA A 175 -10.77 12.59 6.59
C ALA A 175 -10.16 13.53 5.54
N VAL A 176 -9.29 14.44 5.96
CA VAL A 176 -8.55 15.33 5.04
C VAL A 176 -7.62 14.55 4.14
N ILE A 177 -6.85 13.59 4.67
CA ILE A 177 -5.96 12.73 3.85
C ILE A 177 -6.76 11.95 2.81
N MET A 178 -7.88 11.35 3.20
CA MET A 178 -8.79 10.65 2.30
C MET A 178 -9.26 11.58 1.17
N TRP A 179 -9.72 12.79 1.51
CA TRP A 179 -10.15 13.78 0.53
C TRP A 179 -9.01 14.20 -0.42
N LEU A 180 -7.79 14.42 0.10
CA LEU A 180 -6.61 14.73 -0.72
C LEU A 180 -6.27 13.59 -1.69
N GLY A 181 -6.38 12.34 -1.25
CA GLY A 181 -6.17 11.17 -2.11
C GLY A 181 -7.21 11.04 -3.22
N GLU A 182 -8.46 11.31 -2.92
CA GLU A 182 -9.53 11.35 -3.93
C GLU A 182 -9.33 12.48 -4.94
N LEU A 183 -8.93 13.68 -4.49
CA LEU A 183 -8.59 14.80 -5.36
C LEU A 183 -7.45 14.48 -6.33
N ILE A 184 -6.41 13.77 -5.89
CA ILE A 184 -5.34 13.32 -6.79
C ILE A 184 -5.92 12.36 -7.83
N THR A 185 -6.77 11.42 -7.43
CA THR A 185 -7.37 10.44 -8.35
C THR A 185 -8.27 11.11 -9.39
N GLU A 186 -9.05 12.12 -9.00
CA GLU A 186 -9.99 12.81 -9.90
C GLU A 186 -9.29 13.81 -10.85
N ARG A 187 -8.36 14.60 -10.32
CA ARG A 187 -7.77 15.74 -11.03
C ARG A 187 -6.30 15.59 -11.36
N GLY A 188 -5.64 14.62 -10.78
CA GLY A 188 -4.21 14.35 -10.94
C GLY A 188 -3.90 13.28 -11.98
N VAL A 189 -2.82 12.56 -11.72
CA VAL A 189 -2.36 11.39 -12.47
C VAL A 189 -2.13 10.27 -11.47
N GLY A 190 -2.62 9.09 -11.76
CA GLY A 190 -2.43 7.93 -10.90
C GLY A 190 -3.53 7.72 -9.87
N ASN A 191 -3.36 6.67 -9.07
CA ASN A 191 -4.20 6.42 -7.91
C ASN A 191 -3.70 7.28 -6.74
N GLY A 192 -4.51 8.25 -6.30
CA GLY A 192 -4.12 9.22 -5.28
C GLY A 192 -3.73 8.59 -3.96
N MET A 193 -4.42 7.52 -3.54
CA MET A 193 -4.08 6.82 -2.30
C MET A 193 -2.70 6.15 -2.39
N SER A 194 -2.41 5.51 -3.51
CA SER A 194 -1.10 4.89 -3.74
C SER A 194 0.03 5.94 -3.74
N ILE A 195 -0.21 7.12 -4.33
CA ILE A 195 0.76 8.22 -4.35
C ILE A 195 1.01 8.77 -2.94
N LEU A 196 -0.03 8.89 -2.11
CA LEU A 196 0.15 9.34 -0.73
C LEU A 196 0.94 8.31 0.11
N ILE A 197 0.69 7.00 -0.06
CA ILE A 197 1.48 5.94 0.58
C ILE A 197 2.95 6.02 0.11
N PHE A 198 3.15 6.13 -1.19
CA PHE A 198 4.49 6.32 -1.78
C PHE A 198 5.21 7.51 -1.17
N THR A 199 4.51 8.64 -1.01
CA THR A 199 5.07 9.87 -0.41
C THR A 199 5.48 9.65 1.05
N GLN A 200 4.69 8.90 1.82
CA GLN A 200 5.03 8.56 3.21
C GLN A 200 6.30 7.70 3.29
N VAL A 201 6.35 6.66 2.48
CA VAL A 201 7.50 5.73 2.45
C VAL A 201 8.77 6.44 1.98
N VAL A 202 8.71 7.18 0.88
CA VAL A 202 9.87 7.91 0.34
C VAL A 202 10.38 8.99 1.31
N ALA A 203 9.50 9.59 2.08
CA ALA A 203 9.88 10.64 3.02
C ALA A 203 10.69 10.14 4.24
N THR A 204 10.44 8.92 4.69
CA THR A 204 11.19 8.30 5.80
C THR A 204 12.50 7.66 5.34
N PHE A 205 12.59 7.31 4.06
CA PHE A 205 13.70 6.57 3.49
C PHE A 205 15.09 7.23 3.66
N PRO A 206 15.29 8.54 3.36
CA PRO A 206 16.59 9.18 3.55
C PRO A 206 17.05 9.22 5.00
N ALA A 207 16.12 9.46 5.94
CA ALA A 207 16.45 9.50 7.37
C ALA A 207 16.87 8.11 7.86
N SER A 208 16.18 7.05 7.47
CA SER A 208 16.52 5.68 7.83
C SER A 208 17.86 5.26 7.24
N LEU A 209 18.18 5.63 6.00
CA LEU A 209 19.50 5.40 5.41
C LEU A 209 20.62 6.11 6.18
N TRP A 210 20.36 7.36 6.58
CA TRP A 210 21.34 8.13 7.35
C TRP A 210 21.58 7.54 8.74
N GLN A 211 20.54 7.01 9.37
CA GLN A 211 20.61 6.31 10.66
C GLN A 211 21.51 5.08 10.58
N VAL A 212 21.40 4.27 9.53
CA VAL A 212 22.30 3.12 9.30
C VAL A 212 23.76 3.56 9.23
N LYS A 213 24.05 4.69 8.56
CA LYS A 213 25.40 5.23 8.48
C LYS A 213 25.94 5.63 9.85
N ILE A 214 25.11 6.26 10.70
CA ILE A 214 25.51 6.72 12.04
C ILE A 214 25.73 5.53 12.96
N SER A 215 24.85 4.53 12.95
CA SER A 215 24.87 3.39 13.87
C SER A 215 25.92 2.33 13.50
N GLN A 216 26.12 2.06 12.21
CA GLN A 216 26.88 0.91 11.71
C GLN A 216 28.13 1.29 10.87
N GLY A 217 28.33 2.60 10.62
CA GLY A 217 29.48 3.11 9.87
C GLY A 217 29.35 3.04 8.34
N TRP A 218 30.39 3.54 7.65
CA TRP A 218 30.40 3.68 6.18
C TRP A 218 30.39 2.39 5.40
N TRP A 219 31.00 1.33 5.94
CA TRP A 219 31.12 0.04 5.26
C TRP A 219 29.76 -0.65 5.16
N THR A 220 29.04 -0.75 6.27
CA THR A 220 27.71 -1.33 6.32
C THR A 220 26.70 -0.51 5.51
N PHE A 221 26.81 0.82 5.57
CA PHE A 221 26.00 1.72 4.72
C PHE A 221 26.20 1.42 3.23
N GLY A 222 27.45 1.22 2.76
CA GLY A 222 27.74 0.88 1.36
C GLY A 222 27.11 -0.46 0.96
N ILE A 223 27.22 -1.48 1.80
CA ILE A 223 26.61 -2.80 1.55
C ILE A 223 25.09 -2.69 1.46
N VAL A 224 24.45 -1.98 2.39
CA VAL A 224 22.99 -1.77 2.43
C VAL A 224 22.49 -1.07 1.17
N VAL A 225 23.20 -0.04 0.69
CA VAL A 225 22.84 0.65 -0.56
C VAL A 225 22.96 -0.26 -1.77
N VAL A 226 24.03 -1.07 -1.88
CA VAL A 226 24.20 -2.01 -2.98
C VAL A 226 23.11 -3.07 -2.98
N ILE A 227 22.82 -3.68 -1.83
CA ILE A 227 21.73 -4.66 -1.68
C ILE A 227 20.40 -4.02 -2.08
N GLY A 228 20.13 -2.80 -1.60
CA GLY A 228 18.91 -2.07 -1.94
C GLY A 228 18.75 -1.83 -3.44
N LEU A 229 19.80 -1.42 -4.13
CA LEU A 229 19.79 -1.23 -5.59
C LEU A 229 19.54 -2.56 -6.33
N VAL A 230 20.15 -3.65 -5.89
CA VAL A 230 19.91 -4.98 -6.47
C VAL A 230 18.46 -5.42 -6.26
N LEU A 231 17.92 -5.21 -5.06
CA LEU A 231 16.51 -5.51 -4.76
C LEU A 231 15.55 -4.68 -5.63
N VAL A 232 15.78 -3.37 -5.75
CA VAL A 232 14.99 -2.49 -6.61
C VAL A 232 15.02 -2.98 -8.06
N ALA A 233 16.20 -3.32 -8.58
CA ALA A 233 16.34 -3.83 -9.94
C ALA A 233 15.58 -5.17 -10.13
N ALA A 234 15.68 -6.10 -9.18
CA ALA A 234 14.96 -7.37 -9.22
C ALA A 234 13.43 -7.16 -9.17
N VAL A 235 12.95 -6.25 -8.32
CA VAL A 235 11.52 -5.90 -8.23
C VAL A 235 11.02 -5.31 -9.54
N ILE A 236 11.76 -4.35 -10.14
CA ILE A 236 11.39 -3.75 -11.44
C ILE A 236 11.29 -4.82 -12.52
N PHE A 237 12.25 -5.74 -12.56
CA PHE A 237 12.27 -6.81 -13.56
C PHE A 237 11.05 -7.71 -13.47
N ILE A 238 10.65 -8.13 -12.26
CA ILE A 238 9.51 -9.04 -12.06
C ILE A 238 8.17 -8.29 -12.22
N GLU A 239 8.06 -7.04 -11.76
CA GLU A 239 6.85 -6.23 -11.92
C GLU A 239 6.54 -5.88 -13.38
N GLN A 240 7.54 -5.85 -14.24
CA GLN A 240 7.36 -5.67 -15.69
C GLN A 240 7.11 -6.98 -16.42
N ALA A 241 7.42 -8.13 -15.80
CA ALA A 241 7.25 -9.43 -16.42
C ALA A 241 5.77 -9.73 -16.67
N GLN A 242 5.44 -10.06 -17.91
CA GLN A 242 4.07 -10.39 -18.32
C GLN A 242 4.04 -11.53 -19.32
N ARG A 243 3.06 -12.41 -19.18
CA ARG A 243 2.76 -13.42 -20.20
C ARG A 243 1.76 -12.85 -21.19
N ARG A 244 2.10 -12.81 -22.48
CA ARG A 244 1.24 -12.30 -23.54
C ARG A 244 0.50 -13.48 -24.19
N ILE A 245 -0.83 -13.49 -24.06
CA ILE A 245 -1.69 -14.48 -24.70
C ILE A 245 -2.18 -13.90 -26.02
N PRO A 246 -1.84 -14.48 -27.18
CA PRO A 246 -2.26 -13.95 -28.47
C PRO A 246 -3.78 -14.12 -28.65
N VAL A 247 -4.43 -13.07 -29.11
CA VAL A 247 -5.85 -13.03 -29.47
C VAL A 247 -6.00 -12.58 -30.89
N GLN A 248 -6.77 -13.30 -31.67
CA GLN A 248 -7.10 -12.97 -33.05
C GLN A 248 -8.58 -12.59 -33.17
N TYR A 249 -8.85 -11.53 -33.90
CA TYR A 249 -10.21 -11.14 -34.23
C TYR A 249 -10.54 -11.57 -35.65
N ALA A 250 -11.75 -12.12 -35.84
CA ALA A 250 -12.22 -12.60 -37.13
C ALA A 250 -12.25 -11.43 -38.15
N ARG A 251 -11.75 -11.71 -39.36
CA ARG A 251 -11.86 -10.79 -40.50
C ARG A 251 -13.29 -10.85 -41.02
N ARG A 252 -13.91 -9.67 -41.23
CA ARG A 252 -15.22 -9.57 -41.90
C ARG A 252 -15.02 -9.00 -43.30
N MET A 253 -15.57 -9.70 -44.30
CA MET A 253 -15.70 -9.15 -45.64
C MET A 253 -17.00 -8.39 -45.71
N VAL A 254 -16.95 -7.11 -46.08
CA VAL A 254 -18.12 -6.30 -46.40
C VAL A 254 -17.95 -5.82 -47.86
N GLY A 255 -18.67 -6.48 -48.76
CA GLY A 255 -18.47 -6.32 -50.20
C GLY A 255 -17.07 -6.80 -50.66
N ARG A 256 -16.35 -5.97 -51.41
CA ARG A 256 -14.97 -6.26 -51.90
C ARG A 256 -13.88 -5.81 -50.94
N LYS A 257 -14.21 -5.21 -49.79
CA LYS A 257 -13.25 -4.70 -48.84
C LYS A 257 -13.18 -5.62 -47.61
N MET A 258 -11.96 -6.00 -47.21
CA MET A 258 -11.69 -6.73 -45.96
C MET A 258 -11.58 -5.71 -44.83
N PHE A 259 -12.42 -5.87 -43.79
CA PHE A 259 -12.36 -5.09 -42.57
C PHE A 259 -12.02 -6.02 -41.38
N GLY A 260 -11.13 -5.56 -40.49
CA GLY A 260 -10.72 -6.32 -39.30
C GLY A 260 -9.56 -7.27 -39.53
N GLY A 261 -9.27 -8.10 -38.57
CA GLY A 261 -8.15 -9.03 -38.57
C GLY A 261 -6.90 -8.51 -37.87
N SER A 262 -7.09 -7.63 -36.87
CA SER A 262 -5.99 -7.26 -35.96
C SER A 262 -5.69 -8.42 -35.02
N SER A 263 -4.42 -8.75 -34.90
CA SER A 263 -3.94 -9.62 -33.81
C SER A 263 -3.54 -8.73 -32.63
N THR A 264 -4.04 -9.03 -31.47
CA THR A 264 -3.67 -8.37 -30.21
C THR A 264 -3.27 -9.42 -29.19
N TYR A 265 -2.93 -9.00 -27.97
CA TYR A 265 -2.60 -9.93 -26.91
C TYR A 265 -3.22 -9.47 -25.57
N ILE A 266 -3.56 -10.43 -24.72
CA ILE A 266 -3.93 -10.20 -23.34
C ILE A 266 -2.66 -10.26 -22.50
N PRO A 267 -2.23 -9.13 -21.88
CA PRO A 267 -1.09 -9.14 -20.98
C PRO A 267 -1.51 -9.65 -19.60
N LEU A 268 -0.97 -10.80 -19.16
CA LEU A 268 -1.10 -11.29 -17.79
C LEU A 268 0.20 -11.00 -17.05
N LYS A 269 0.19 -10.08 -16.10
CA LYS A 269 1.37 -9.78 -15.26
C LYS A 269 1.71 -10.99 -14.38
N VAL A 270 2.98 -11.24 -14.09
CA VAL A 270 3.41 -12.26 -13.13
C VAL A 270 2.90 -11.91 -11.75
N ASN A 271 3.06 -10.66 -11.35
CA ASN A 271 2.42 -10.11 -10.16
C ASN A 271 1.12 -9.40 -10.55
N GLN A 272 0.01 -10.15 -10.63
CA GLN A 272 -1.32 -9.62 -10.93
C GLN A 272 -1.92 -8.88 -9.74
N ALA A 273 -1.56 -9.31 -8.53
CA ALA A 273 -2.09 -8.76 -7.28
C ALA A 273 -1.42 -7.42 -6.88
N GLY A 274 -0.27 -7.08 -7.46
CA GLY A 274 0.51 -5.92 -7.06
C GLY A 274 1.00 -6.04 -5.61
N ILE A 275 1.00 -4.93 -4.89
CA ILE A 275 1.49 -4.83 -3.50
C ILE A 275 0.38 -5.09 -2.46
N ILE A 276 -0.87 -5.16 -2.88
CA ILE A 276 -2.05 -5.21 -2.01
C ILE A 276 -2.01 -6.39 -1.02
N PRO A 277 -1.65 -7.63 -1.42
CA PRO A 277 -1.57 -8.75 -0.48
C PRO A 277 -0.58 -8.54 0.67
N VAL A 278 0.51 -7.85 0.41
CA VAL A 278 1.53 -7.55 1.43
C VAL A 278 1.00 -6.56 2.45
N ILE A 279 0.26 -5.53 1.98
CA ILE A 279 -0.40 -4.56 2.85
C ILE A 279 -1.50 -5.25 3.69
N PHE A 280 -2.24 -6.21 3.12
CA PHE A 280 -3.25 -6.99 3.86
C PHE A 280 -2.62 -7.83 4.96
N ALA A 281 -1.58 -8.56 4.64
CA ALA A 281 -0.87 -9.41 5.60
C ALA A 281 -0.31 -8.58 6.75
N SER A 282 0.35 -7.43 6.47
CA SER A 282 0.88 -6.55 7.50
C SER A 282 -0.23 -5.91 8.35
N SER A 283 -1.33 -5.47 7.74
CA SER A 283 -2.47 -4.91 8.46
C SER A 283 -3.14 -5.93 9.38
N LEU A 284 -3.24 -7.19 8.94
CA LEU A 284 -3.83 -8.25 9.77
C LEU A 284 -2.92 -8.60 10.96
N LEU A 285 -1.60 -8.66 10.76
CA LEU A 285 -0.64 -8.89 11.85
C LEU A 285 -0.52 -7.72 12.82
N TYR A 286 -0.91 -6.52 12.41
CA TYR A 286 -0.96 -5.36 13.29
C TYR A 286 -2.07 -5.45 14.35
N LEU A 287 -3.19 -6.15 14.07
CA LEU A 287 -4.29 -6.30 15.04
C LEU A 287 -3.89 -7.04 16.34
N PRO A 288 -3.22 -8.22 16.29
CA PRO A 288 -2.66 -8.85 17.49
C PRO A 288 -1.68 -7.95 18.25
N ALA A 289 -0.84 -7.22 17.52
CA ALA A 289 0.12 -6.30 18.14
C ALA A 289 -0.59 -5.18 18.94
N MET A 290 -1.65 -4.60 18.39
CA MET A 290 -2.49 -3.64 19.13
C MET A 290 -3.14 -4.28 20.36
N ALA A 291 -3.69 -5.49 20.25
CA ALA A 291 -4.33 -6.18 21.36
C ALA A 291 -3.35 -6.44 22.52
N VAL A 292 -2.10 -6.77 22.21
CA VAL A 292 -1.03 -6.93 23.20
C VAL A 292 -0.70 -5.60 23.89
N GLN A 293 -0.60 -4.50 23.13
CA GLN A 293 -0.32 -3.16 23.68
C GLN A 293 -1.38 -2.70 24.69
N PHE A 294 -2.67 -3.02 24.46
CA PHE A 294 -3.74 -2.68 25.38
C PHE A 294 -3.75 -3.47 26.69
N ASN A 295 -3.11 -4.65 26.73
CA ASN A 295 -3.17 -5.57 27.87
C ASN A 295 -1.80 -5.80 28.55
N GLN A 296 -0.88 -4.84 28.49
CA GLN A 296 0.45 -4.98 29.08
C GLN A 296 0.47 -5.06 30.61
N GLU A 297 -0.49 -4.41 31.29
CA GLU A 297 -0.54 -4.36 32.77
C GLU A 297 -0.86 -5.71 33.40
N ASN A 298 -1.57 -6.63 32.72
CA ASN A 298 -1.88 -7.97 33.20
C ASN A 298 -1.71 -9.00 32.06
N PRO A 299 -0.49 -9.45 31.73
CA PRO A 299 -0.27 -10.36 30.65
C PRO A 299 -0.79 -11.76 30.98
N ASN A 300 -2.01 -12.07 30.56
CA ASN A 300 -2.51 -13.44 30.53
C ASN A 300 -1.54 -14.33 29.73
N LYS A 301 -1.43 -15.61 30.11
CA LYS A 301 -0.57 -16.59 29.42
C LYS A 301 -0.76 -16.59 27.89
N PHE A 302 -1.99 -16.35 27.45
CA PHE A 302 -2.34 -16.22 26.02
C PHE A 302 -1.75 -14.96 25.38
N ILE A 303 -1.82 -13.80 26.03
CA ILE A 303 -1.27 -12.53 25.54
C ILE A 303 0.25 -12.61 25.42
N ARG A 304 0.90 -13.23 26.40
CA ARG A 304 2.34 -13.45 26.38
C ARG A 304 2.75 -14.35 25.20
N LEU A 305 2.00 -15.42 24.93
CA LEU A 305 2.22 -16.32 23.81
C LEU A 305 2.01 -15.60 22.47
N VAL A 306 0.97 -14.78 22.34
CA VAL A 306 0.73 -13.97 21.14
C VAL A 306 1.85 -12.95 20.93
N ASN A 307 2.35 -12.32 22.00
CA ASN A 307 3.46 -11.37 21.91
C ASN A 307 4.73 -12.06 21.42
N GLU A 308 5.11 -13.19 21.99
CA GLU A 308 6.32 -13.93 21.66
C GLU A 308 6.29 -14.51 20.23
N TYR A 309 5.15 -15.09 19.80
CA TYR A 309 5.06 -15.82 18.53
C TYR A 309 4.54 -15.01 17.34
N LEU A 310 3.66 -14.03 17.58
CA LEU A 310 3.01 -13.29 16.51
C LEU A 310 3.43 -11.82 16.39
N VAL A 311 3.88 -11.20 17.49
CA VAL A 311 4.24 -9.78 17.50
C VAL A 311 5.74 -9.60 17.28
N ASP A 312 6.56 -10.49 17.84
CA ASP A 312 8.01 -10.44 17.61
C ASP A 312 8.36 -10.81 16.17
N GLN A 313 8.82 -9.81 15.43
CA GLN A 313 9.18 -9.94 14.02
C GLN A 313 10.40 -10.84 13.78
N GLY A 314 11.27 -10.99 14.76
CA GLY A 314 12.44 -11.87 14.70
C GLY A 314 12.07 -13.35 14.84
N HIS A 315 10.88 -13.67 15.35
CA HIS A 315 10.49 -15.04 15.60
C HIS A 315 10.11 -15.80 14.31
N PRO A 316 10.59 -17.03 14.10
CA PRO A 316 10.31 -17.81 12.87
C PRO A 316 8.82 -18.02 12.59
N VAL A 317 7.99 -18.12 13.66
CA VAL A 317 6.53 -18.28 13.52
C VAL A 317 5.88 -17.03 12.92
N HIS A 318 6.31 -15.83 13.34
CA HIS A 318 5.86 -14.57 12.73
C HIS A 318 6.21 -14.53 11.24
N MET A 319 7.45 -14.87 10.87
CA MET A 319 7.89 -14.90 9.47
C MET A 319 7.08 -15.91 8.63
N ALA A 320 6.83 -17.11 9.18
CA ALA A 320 6.04 -18.14 8.51
C ALA A 320 4.57 -17.72 8.36
N ALA A 321 3.98 -17.11 9.40
CA ALA A 321 2.62 -16.59 9.35
C ALA A 321 2.48 -15.45 8.33
N TYR A 322 3.43 -14.52 8.33
CA TYR A 322 3.46 -13.40 7.37
C TYR A 322 3.57 -13.89 5.94
N PHE A 323 4.50 -14.82 5.66
CA PHE A 323 4.66 -15.44 4.35
C PHE A 323 3.41 -16.19 3.89
N GLY A 324 2.82 -17.00 4.78
CA GLY A 324 1.57 -17.74 4.49
C GLY A 324 0.39 -16.80 4.20
N LEU A 325 0.26 -15.72 4.96
CA LEU A 325 -0.78 -14.69 4.73
C LEU A 325 -0.58 -13.98 3.40
N ILE A 326 0.65 -13.65 3.00
CA ILE A 326 0.93 -13.03 1.69
C ILE A 326 0.50 -13.96 0.56
N ILE A 327 0.85 -15.26 0.64
CA ILE A 327 0.43 -16.24 -0.38
C ILE A 327 -1.09 -16.34 -0.42
N PHE A 328 -1.74 -16.50 0.74
CA PHE A 328 -3.19 -16.59 0.82
C PHE A 328 -3.88 -15.38 0.20
N PHE A 329 -3.50 -14.17 0.60
CA PHE A 329 -4.08 -12.95 0.08
C PHE A 329 -3.76 -12.71 -1.40
N THR A 330 -2.63 -13.18 -1.90
CA THR A 330 -2.30 -13.09 -3.33
C THR A 330 -3.28 -13.90 -4.16
N TYR A 331 -3.50 -15.17 -3.81
CA TYR A 331 -4.49 -16.00 -4.50
C TYR A 331 -5.89 -15.44 -4.37
N PHE A 332 -6.25 -15.02 -3.18
CA PHE A 332 -7.56 -14.44 -2.89
C PHE A 332 -7.81 -13.18 -3.73
N TYR A 333 -6.86 -12.24 -3.75
CA TYR A 333 -6.99 -10.99 -4.50
C TYR A 333 -7.03 -11.21 -6.02
N VAL A 334 -6.20 -12.09 -6.54
CA VAL A 334 -6.20 -12.42 -7.97
C VAL A 334 -7.54 -13.02 -8.39
N SER A 335 -8.15 -13.88 -7.58
CA SER A 335 -9.46 -14.48 -7.87
C SER A 335 -10.59 -13.44 -7.94
N ILE A 336 -10.48 -12.35 -7.21
CA ILE A 336 -11.48 -11.25 -7.20
C ILE A 336 -11.27 -10.27 -8.34
N THR A 337 -10.00 -9.96 -8.63
CA THR A 337 -9.64 -8.88 -9.57
C THR A 337 -9.76 -9.33 -11.02
N PHE A 338 -9.45 -10.58 -11.30
CA PHE A 338 -9.50 -11.12 -12.64
C PHE A 338 -10.60 -12.20 -12.74
N ASN A 339 -11.65 -11.90 -13.50
CA ASN A 339 -12.74 -12.84 -13.78
C ASN A 339 -12.54 -13.47 -15.17
N PRO A 340 -12.03 -14.71 -15.26
CA PRO A 340 -11.80 -15.37 -16.54
C PRO A 340 -13.07 -15.55 -17.39
N GLN A 341 -14.22 -15.72 -16.74
CA GLN A 341 -15.52 -15.87 -17.42
C GLN A 341 -15.91 -14.59 -18.15
N GLU A 342 -15.85 -13.45 -17.45
CA GLU A 342 -16.20 -12.16 -18.04
C GLU A 342 -15.30 -11.81 -19.23
N VAL A 343 -13.99 -12.08 -19.10
CA VAL A 343 -13.03 -11.88 -20.19
C VAL A 343 -13.35 -12.78 -21.40
N ALA A 344 -13.65 -14.07 -21.16
CA ALA A 344 -14.00 -15.01 -22.22
C ALA A 344 -15.31 -14.64 -22.92
N ASP A 345 -16.33 -14.19 -22.17
CA ASP A 345 -17.62 -13.75 -22.70
C ASP A 345 -17.47 -12.44 -23.52
N ASN A 346 -16.68 -11.49 -23.05
CA ASN A 346 -16.38 -10.28 -23.78
C ASN A 346 -15.62 -10.58 -25.09
N MET A 347 -14.61 -11.46 -25.04
CA MET A 347 -13.92 -11.92 -26.25
C MET A 347 -14.90 -12.55 -27.25
N LYS A 348 -15.79 -13.40 -26.79
CA LYS A 348 -16.82 -14.04 -27.65
C LYS A 348 -17.74 -13.00 -28.28
N LYS A 349 -18.20 -12.00 -27.51
CA LYS A 349 -19.07 -10.91 -28.01
C LYS A 349 -18.40 -10.09 -29.13
N TYR A 350 -17.11 -9.82 -29.00
CA TYR A 350 -16.34 -9.06 -29.98
C TYR A 350 -15.73 -9.90 -31.11
N GLY A 351 -16.02 -11.20 -31.16
CA GLY A 351 -15.50 -12.12 -32.20
C GLY A 351 -14.00 -12.41 -32.07
N GLY A 352 -13.42 -12.22 -30.89
CA GLY A 352 -12.04 -12.59 -30.57
C GLY A 352 -11.95 -14.05 -30.16
N PHE A 353 -10.84 -14.71 -30.52
CA PHE A 353 -10.53 -16.06 -30.10
C PHE A 353 -9.02 -16.24 -29.89
N ILE A 354 -8.66 -17.21 -29.06
CA ILE A 354 -7.27 -17.61 -28.86
C ILE A 354 -6.96 -18.69 -29.89
N PRO A 355 -5.87 -18.59 -30.67
CA PRO A 355 -5.51 -19.61 -31.66
C PRO A 355 -5.45 -21.02 -31.03
N GLY A 356 -6.20 -21.95 -31.60
CA GLY A 356 -6.28 -23.34 -31.14
C GLY A 356 -7.29 -23.58 -30.00
N ILE A 357 -7.96 -22.56 -29.48
CA ILE A 357 -8.93 -22.69 -28.38
C ILE A 357 -10.30 -22.14 -28.83
N ARG A 358 -11.38 -22.94 -28.62
CA ARG A 358 -12.75 -22.54 -28.97
C ARG A 358 -13.20 -21.40 -28.06
N ALA A 359 -13.85 -20.38 -28.63
CA ALA A 359 -14.41 -19.27 -27.87
C ALA A 359 -15.50 -19.72 -26.88
N GLY A 360 -15.54 -19.13 -25.69
CA GLY A 360 -16.47 -19.43 -24.61
C GLY A 360 -15.83 -20.21 -23.46
N LYS A 361 -16.50 -21.26 -22.94
CA LYS A 361 -16.04 -22.02 -21.78
C LYS A 361 -14.60 -22.56 -21.88
N PRO A 362 -14.15 -23.14 -23.01
CA PRO A 362 -12.75 -23.58 -23.14
C PRO A 362 -11.74 -22.44 -23.01
N THR A 363 -12.09 -21.23 -23.46
CA THR A 363 -11.25 -20.03 -23.28
C THR A 363 -11.20 -19.62 -21.80
N GLN A 364 -12.33 -19.68 -21.08
CA GLN A 364 -12.39 -19.44 -19.64
C GLN A 364 -11.50 -20.42 -18.88
N ASP A 365 -11.61 -21.71 -19.16
CA ASP A 365 -10.84 -22.77 -18.49
C ASP A 365 -9.33 -22.59 -18.73
N TYR A 366 -8.95 -22.26 -19.97
CA TYR A 366 -7.57 -21.96 -20.31
C TYR A 366 -7.02 -20.75 -19.57
N LEU A 367 -7.77 -19.63 -19.52
CA LEU A 367 -7.36 -18.42 -18.82
C LEU A 367 -7.24 -18.69 -17.31
N SER A 368 -8.18 -19.44 -16.73
CA SER A 368 -8.13 -19.83 -15.32
C SER A 368 -6.91 -20.68 -15.00
N TYR A 369 -6.60 -21.67 -15.87
CA TYR A 369 -5.41 -22.51 -15.75
C TYR A 369 -4.12 -21.70 -15.80
N VAL A 370 -3.99 -20.81 -16.79
CA VAL A 370 -2.80 -19.95 -16.94
C VAL A 370 -2.66 -19.02 -15.75
N LEU A 371 -3.77 -18.43 -15.29
CA LEU A 371 -3.78 -17.51 -14.16
C LEU A 371 -3.28 -18.20 -12.87
N SER A 372 -3.82 -19.38 -12.54
CA SER A 372 -3.42 -20.10 -11.33
C SER A 372 -1.93 -20.48 -11.34
N ARG A 373 -1.39 -20.80 -12.52
CA ARG A 373 0.05 -21.13 -12.68
C ARG A 373 0.97 -19.92 -12.58
N ILE A 374 0.53 -18.75 -13.05
CA ILE A 374 1.31 -17.50 -12.95
C ILE A 374 1.22 -16.90 -11.55
N THR A 375 0.10 -17.08 -10.85
CA THR A 375 -0.09 -16.55 -9.49
C THR A 375 0.89 -17.17 -8.50
N LEU A 376 1.24 -18.46 -8.64
CA LEU A 376 2.18 -19.10 -7.71
C LEU A 376 3.57 -18.43 -7.67
N PRO A 377 4.31 -18.28 -8.79
CA PRO A 377 5.59 -17.57 -8.77
C PRO A 377 5.45 -16.10 -8.35
N GLY A 378 4.33 -15.43 -8.67
CA GLY A 378 4.04 -14.08 -8.20
C GLY A 378 3.87 -14.01 -6.68
N ALA A 379 3.14 -14.95 -6.07
CA ALA A 379 2.95 -15.03 -4.62
C ALA A 379 4.26 -15.35 -3.88
N LEU A 380 5.05 -16.30 -4.41
CA LEU A 380 6.37 -16.63 -3.85
C LEU A 380 7.33 -15.45 -3.93
N TYR A 381 7.34 -14.74 -5.04
CA TYR A 381 8.13 -13.53 -5.21
C TYR A 381 7.76 -12.46 -4.16
N LEU A 382 6.47 -12.14 -4.00
CA LEU A 382 6.01 -11.17 -3.00
C LEU A 382 6.40 -11.59 -1.58
N GLY A 383 6.19 -12.86 -1.24
CA GLY A 383 6.55 -13.40 0.05
C GLY A 383 8.05 -13.34 0.32
N LEU A 384 8.89 -13.77 -0.63
CA LEU A 384 10.35 -13.74 -0.50
C LEU A 384 10.88 -12.30 -0.33
N ILE A 385 10.46 -11.36 -1.17
CA ILE A 385 10.90 -9.96 -1.05
C ILE A 385 10.46 -9.35 0.27
N SER A 386 9.26 -9.68 0.76
CA SER A 386 8.78 -9.19 2.04
C SER A 386 9.54 -9.76 3.23
N LEU A 387 10.09 -10.98 3.11
CA LEU A 387 10.90 -11.61 4.15
C LEU A 387 12.37 -11.16 4.17
N VAL A 388 12.93 -10.71 3.03
CA VAL A 388 14.35 -10.30 2.95
C VAL A 388 14.76 -9.35 4.09
N PRO A 389 14.02 -8.29 4.43
CA PRO A 389 14.41 -7.41 5.52
C PRO A 389 14.34 -8.06 6.89
N LEU A 390 13.35 -8.94 7.12
CA LEU A 390 13.21 -9.66 8.38
C LEU A 390 14.37 -10.64 8.58
N ILE A 391 14.78 -11.31 7.52
CA ILE A 391 15.95 -12.22 7.54
C ILE A 391 17.25 -11.42 7.70
N ALA A 392 17.38 -10.29 6.99
CA ALA A 392 18.54 -9.41 7.12
C ALA A 392 18.67 -8.86 8.55
N PHE A 393 17.55 -8.51 9.18
CA PHE A 393 17.48 -8.08 10.58
C PHE A 393 18.03 -9.14 11.53
N VAL A 394 17.62 -10.41 11.37
CA VAL A 394 18.06 -11.52 12.22
C VAL A 394 19.55 -11.88 12.00
N LEU A 395 20.05 -11.76 10.76
CA LEU A 395 21.42 -12.14 10.41
C LEU A 395 22.48 -11.09 10.75
N ILE A 396 22.12 -9.80 10.68
CA ILE A 396 23.08 -8.68 10.78
C ILE A 396 23.04 -8.05 12.19
N ASP A 397 22.09 -8.49 13.06
CA ASP A 397 21.82 -7.83 14.34
C ASP A 397 21.65 -6.30 14.18
N ALA A 398 21.25 -5.89 12.97
CA ALA A 398 21.05 -4.51 12.62
C ALA A 398 19.85 -4.00 13.39
N ASN A 399 20.07 -3.06 14.29
CA ASN A 399 19.00 -2.31 14.91
C ASN A 399 17.95 -1.96 13.84
N GLN A 400 16.74 -2.24 14.13
CA GLN A 400 15.44 -2.23 13.47
C GLN A 400 15.16 -1.15 12.39
N ASN A 401 16.12 -0.37 12.02
CA ASN A 401 16.03 0.72 11.03
C ASN A 401 16.57 0.31 9.65
N PHE A 402 16.28 -0.94 9.20
CA PHE A 402 16.66 -1.32 7.84
C PHE A 402 15.75 -0.60 6.83
N PRO A 403 16.27 0.39 6.09
CA PRO A 403 15.44 1.29 5.25
C PRO A 403 14.81 0.57 4.05
N PHE A 404 15.37 -0.57 3.65
CA PHE A 404 14.87 -1.39 2.56
C PHE A 404 13.90 -2.47 3.06
N GLY A 405 12.90 -2.12 3.89
CA GLY A 405 11.80 -3.01 4.20
C GLY A 405 11.18 -3.55 2.90
N GLY A 406 10.92 -4.86 2.80
CA GLY A 406 10.39 -5.46 1.57
C GLY A 406 9.10 -4.79 1.10
N THR A 407 8.23 -4.40 2.05
CA THR A 407 7.03 -3.61 1.78
C THR A 407 7.34 -2.23 1.21
N SER A 408 8.35 -1.54 1.76
CA SER A 408 8.74 -0.20 1.31
C SER A 408 9.23 -0.19 -0.13
N ILE A 409 10.10 -1.13 -0.50
CA ILE A 409 10.60 -1.26 -1.86
C ILE A 409 9.48 -1.62 -2.83
N LEU A 410 8.63 -2.58 -2.47
CA LEU A 410 7.49 -2.97 -3.30
C LEU A 410 6.53 -1.80 -3.54
N ILE A 411 6.24 -1.00 -2.49
CA ILE A 411 5.40 0.19 -2.60
C ILE A 411 6.07 1.23 -3.49
N MET A 412 7.35 1.54 -3.24
CA MET A 412 8.08 2.54 -4.03
C MET A 412 8.12 2.17 -5.52
N VAL A 413 8.53 0.94 -5.82
CA VAL A 413 8.68 0.50 -7.22
C VAL A 413 7.33 0.29 -7.89
N GLY A 414 6.38 -0.36 -7.22
CA GLY A 414 5.06 -0.66 -7.78
C GLY A 414 4.28 0.62 -8.13
N VAL A 415 4.20 1.56 -7.19
CA VAL A 415 3.49 2.83 -7.41
C VAL A 415 4.19 3.70 -8.45
N ALA A 416 5.54 3.76 -8.42
CA ALA A 416 6.30 4.51 -9.42
C ALA A 416 6.06 3.95 -10.84
N LEU A 417 6.12 2.63 -11.02
CA LEU A 417 5.88 1.99 -12.31
C LEU A 417 4.44 2.18 -12.80
N ASP A 418 3.44 2.04 -11.93
CA ASP A 418 2.05 2.24 -12.32
C ASP A 418 1.77 3.70 -12.68
N THR A 419 2.35 4.66 -11.94
CA THR A 419 2.21 6.09 -12.26
C THR A 419 2.87 6.43 -13.59
N VAL A 420 4.08 5.91 -13.87
CA VAL A 420 4.77 6.12 -15.15
C VAL A 420 3.97 5.53 -16.32
N LYS A 421 3.41 4.31 -16.17
CA LYS A 421 2.57 3.70 -17.20
C LYS A 421 1.30 4.51 -17.48
N GLN A 422 0.69 5.10 -16.46
CA GLN A 422 -0.46 5.97 -16.64
C GLN A 422 -0.10 7.28 -17.37
N ILE A 423 1.08 7.87 -17.04
CA ILE A 423 1.60 9.04 -17.75
C ILE A 423 1.85 8.69 -19.23
N GLU A 424 2.49 7.57 -19.52
CA GLU A 424 2.74 7.11 -20.90
C GLU A 424 1.44 6.87 -21.66
N SER A 425 0.44 6.25 -21.04
CA SER A 425 -0.89 6.03 -21.64
C SER A 425 -1.58 7.36 -22.00
N GLN A 426 -1.56 8.35 -21.11
CA GLN A 426 -2.13 9.67 -21.37
C GLN A 426 -1.38 10.43 -22.48
N LEU A 427 -0.06 10.27 -22.58
CA LEU A 427 0.74 10.84 -23.67
C LEU A 427 0.42 10.18 -25.02
N GLN A 428 0.26 8.86 -25.06
CA GLN A 428 -0.08 8.12 -26.28
C GLN A 428 -1.47 8.51 -26.82
N GLN A 429 -2.47 8.61 -25.94
CA GLN A 429 -3.83 9.05 -26.34
C GLN A 429 -3.82 10.40 -27.05
N ARG A 430 -2.99 11.34 -26.61
CA ARG A 430 -2.87 12.66 -27.25
C ARG A 430 -2.13 12.67 -28.58
N ASN A 431 -1.14 11.80 -28.74
CA ASN A 431 -0.46 11.69 -30.03
C ASN A 431 -1.42 11.20 -31.13
N TYR A 432 -2.43 10.39 -30.79
CA TYR A 432 -3.48 9.99 -31.74
C TYR A 432 -4.44 11.12 -32.10
N GLU A 433 -4.79 12.00 -31.16
CA GLU A 433 -5.63 13.17 -31.45
C GLU A 433 -4.93 14.18 -32.39
N GLY A 434 -3.60 14.27 -32.33
CA GLY A 434 -2.80 15.11 -33.23
C GLY A 434 -2.75 14.62 -34.68
N PHE A 435 -3.04 13.35 -34.94
CA PHE A 435 -3.12 12.77 -36.29
C PHE A 435 -4.51 12.96 -36.96
N LEU A 436 -5.52 13.34 -36.18
CA LEU A 436 -6.90 13.54 -36.64
C LEU A 436 -7.25 15.02 -36.88
N ARG A 437 -6.30 15.91 -36.69
CA ARG A 437 -6.35 17.34 -37.09
C ARG A 437 -5.39 17.53 -38.28
#